data_5e87a4e5870268d87104886ab25ba55d
#
_entry.id   5e87a4e5870268d87104886ab25ba55d
#
_cell.length_a   1.000
_cell.length_b   1.000
_cell.length_c   1.000
_cell.angle_alpha   90.00
_cell.angle_beta   90.00
_cell.angle_gamma   90.00
#
_symmetry.space_group_name_H-M   'P 1'
#
loop_
_entity.id
_entity.type
_entity.pdbx_description
1 polymer ?
#
loop_
_entity_poly.entity_id
_entity_poly.type
_entity_poly.pdbx_seq_one_letter_code
_entity_poly.pdbx_strand_id
1 'polypeptide(L)'
;MPAAESQFTSIVAKAKGLATSVWGRAWCINLDRYSYYAGRLPQGRTLLRRGQVQSLHITPGLVLAQVDDERSHKVSIRLTPCEPERWAQLRERCSNGVDSLLDLLQGRLSPSVMALMTDSESGLFPEPSEIRCVCTCIDDADLCKHAAAALYGVGIMLDTRPELLFVLREVVAAELVKAGMTCTEVGDIEGQDLADIFGFEMISPVTDAPLS
;
A
#
# COMPACT_ATOMS: atom_id res chain seq x y z
N MET A 1 20.78 11.25 -10.85
CA MET A 1 19.76 10.44 -10.18
C MET A 1 19.37 9.31 -11.11
N PRO A 2 19.59 8.02 -10.81
CA PRO A 2 19.16 6.95 -11.70
C PRO A 2 17.63 6.89 -11.70
N ALA A 3 17.06 6.92 -12.91
CA ALA A 3 15.64 6.67 -13.13
C ALA A 3 15.33 5.24 -12.64
N ALA A 4 14.38 5.11 -11.70
CA ALA A 4 13.89 3.80 -11.29
C ALA A 4 13.29 3.13 -12.53
N GLU A 5 13.89 2.04 -12.98
CA GLU A 5 13.35 1.18 -14.03
C GLU A 5 11.97 0.69 -13.57
N SER A 6 10.94 1.20 -14.24
CA SER A 6 9.57 0.77 -14.03
C SER A 6 9.44 -0.67 -14.56
N GLN A 7 9.50 -1.64 -13.67
CA GLN A 7 9.20 -3.03 -14.02
C GLN A 7 7.71 -3.13 -14.34
N PHE A 8 7.40 -3.17 -15.63
CA PHE A 8 6.07 -3.50 -16.12
C PHE A 8 5.80 -4.98 -15.81
N THR A 9 4.88 -5.24 -14.90
CA THR A 9 4.53 -6.62 -14.52
C THR A 9 3.23 -7.00 -15.19
N SER A 10 3.23 -8.09 -15.96
CA SER A 10 2.00 -8.70 -16.48
C SER A 10 1.20 -9.28 -15.30
N ILE A 11 -0.08 -8.93 -15.23
CA ILE A 11 -0.96 -9.29 -14.12
C ILE A 11 -1.89 -10.43 -14.54
N VAL A 12 -1.72 -11.59 -13.93
CA VAL A 12 -2.57 -12.78 -14.16
C VAL A 12 -3.14 -13.28 -12.84
N ALA A 13 -4.45 -13.47 -12.79
CA ALA A 13 -5.10 -14.09 -11.65
C ALA A 13 -4.74 -15.58 -11.56
N LYS A 14 -4.03 -16.00 -10.52
CA LYS A 14 -3.50 -17.36 -10.34
C LYS A 14 -4.46 -18.32 -9.62
N ALA A 15 -5.60 -17.87 -9.12
CA ALA A 15 -6.49 -18.66 -8.26
C ALA A 15 -7.97 -18.54 -8.67
N LYS A 16 -8.83 -19.40 -8.08
CA LYS A 16 -10.30 -19.29 -8.21
C LYS A 16 -10.84 -17.90 -7.79
N GLY A 17 -10.17 -17.23 -6.80
CA GLY A 17 -10.35 -15.81 -6.49
C GLY A 17 -9.43 -14.92 -7.33
N LEU A 18 -9.68 -13.61 -7.36
CA LEU A 18 -8.79 -12.65 -8.05
C LEU A 18 -7.53 -12.39 -7.22
N ALA A 19 -7.68 -12.24 -5.92
CA ALA A 19 -6.61 -11.98 -4.96
C ALA A 19 -6.62 -12.99 -3.81
N THR A 20 -5.48 -13.18 -3.16
CA THR A 20 -5.26 -14.22 -2.14
C THR A 20 -4.94 -13.67 -0.76
N SER A 21 -4.23 -12.54 -0.69
CA SER A 21 -3.90 -11.88 0.57
C SER A 21 -5.12 -11.22 1.22
N VAL A 22 -5.00 -10.86 2.48
CA VAL A 22 -6.04 -10.11 3.20
C VAL A 22 -6.30 -8.78 2.52
N TRP A 23 -5.25 -8.03 2.18
CA TRP A 23 -5.34 -6.72 1.55
C TRP A 23 -5.92 -6.78 0.14
N GLY A 24 -5.42 -7.69 -0.69
CA GLY A 24 -5.91 -7.83 -2.06
C GLY A 24 -7.37 -8.28 -2.12
N ARG A 25 -7.78 -9.22 -1.25
CA ARG A 25 -9.19 -9.63 -1.15
C ARG A 25 -10.08 -8.50 -0.66
N ALA A 26 -9.66 -7.79 0.39
CA ALA A 26 -10.43 -6.67 0.92
C ALA A 26 -10.61 -5.56 -0.12
N TRP A 27 -9.56 -5.26 -0.92
CA TRP A 27 -9.64 -4.35 -2.05
C TRP A 27 -10.70 -4.80 -3.07
N CYS A 28 -10.68 -6.07 -3.50
CA CYS A 28 -11.65 -6.60 -4.45
C CYS A 28 -13.09 -6.57 -3.91
N ILE A 29 -13.26 -6.89 -2.62
CA ILE A 29 -14.58 -6.83 -1.95
C ILE A 29 -15.08 -5.38 -1.89
N ASN A 30 -14.19 -4.42 -1.62
CA ASN A 30 -14.55 -3.01 -1.62
C ASN A 30 -15.06 -2.56 -2.99
N LEU A 31 -14.35 -2.92 -4.08
CA LEU A 31 -14.81 -2.64 -5.45
C LEU A 31 -16.19 -3.24 -5.74
N ASP A 32 -16.46 -4.46 -5.27
CA ASP A 32 -17.72 -5.15 -5.51
C ASP A 32 -18.93 -4.47 -4.83
N ARG A 33 -18.70 -3.61 -3.83
CA ARG A 33 -19.74 -2.80 -3.20
C ARG A 33 -20.20 -1.62 -4.06
N TYR A 34 -19.44 -1.24 -5.08
CA TYR A 34 -19.75 -0.09 -5.93
C TYR A 34 -20.91 -0.40 -6.88
N SER A 35 -22.14 -0.30 -6.38
CA SER A 35 -23.36 -0.59 -7.14
C SER A 35 -23.46 0.20 -8.45
N TYR A 36 -22.95 1.43 -8.48
CA TYR A 36 -22.88 2.28 -9.66
C TYR A 36 -22.08 1.65 -10.82
N TYR A 37 -21.09 0.82 -10.49
CA TYR A 37 -20.22 0.14 -11.47
C TYR A 37 -20.60 -1.32 -11.72
N ALA A 38 -21.73 -1.79 -11.19
CA ALA A 38 -22.13 -3.22 -11.19
C ALA A 38 -22.12 -3.86 -12.59
N GLY A 39 -22.46 -3.11 -13.65
CA GLY A 39 -22.43 -3.61 -15.01
C GLY A 39 -21.04 -3.80 -15.62
N ARG A 40 -20.03 -3.07 -15.15
CA ARG A 40 -18.66 -3.07 -15.70
C ARG A 40 -17.70 -3.95 -14.92
N LEU A 41 -17.90 -4.09 -13.63
CA LEU A 41 -17.04 -4.89 -12.76
C LEU A 41 -16.92 -6.36 -13.19
N PRO A 42 -18.00 -7.10 -13.53
CA PRO A 42 -17.88 -8.48 -14.00
C PRO A 42 -17.07 -8.61 -15.29
N GLN A 43 -17.22 -7.64 -16.21
CA GLN A 43 -16.46 -7.61 -17.45
C GLN A 43 -14.97 -7.40 -17.20
N GLY A 44 -14.62 -6.45 -16.30
CA GLY A 44 -13.24 -6.22 -15.86
C GLY A 44 -12.60 -7.46 -15.24
N ARG A 45 -13.33 -8.17 -14.38
CA ARG A 45 -12.86 -9.47 -13.84
C ARG A 45 -12.58 -10.50 -14.93
N THR A 46 -13.41 -10.53 -15.96
CA THR A 46 -13.22 -11.46 -17.09
C THR A 46 -11.96 -11.13 -17.86
N LEU A 47 -11.71 -9.84 -18.17
CA LEU A 47 -10.49 -9.40 -18.84
C LEU A 47 -9.24 -9.75 -18.03
N LEU A 48 -9.25 -9.48 -16.73
CA LEU A 48 -8.14 -9.81 -15.84
C LEU A 48 -7.86 -11.32 -15.78
N ARG A 49 -8.90 -12.16 -15.65
CA ARG A 49 -8.77 -13.62 -15.65
C ARG A 49 -8.22 -14.18 -16.95
N ARG A 50 -8.47 -13.52 -18.06
CA ARG A 50 -7.92 -13.87 -19.38
C ARG A 50 -6.49 -13.39 -19.57
N GLY A 51 -5.89 -12.73 -18.58
CA GLY A 51 -4.54 -12.20 -18.66
C GLY A 51 -4.40 -10.99 -19.61
N GLN A 52 -5.49 -10.26 -19.82
CA GLN A 52 -5.50 -9.13 -20.75
C GLN A 52 -4.93 -7.84 -20.14
N VAL A 53 -4.62 -7.80 -18.83
CA VAL A 53 -3.87 -6.71 -18.19
C VAL A 53 -2.38 -6.98 -18.40
N GLN A 54 -1.81 -6.39 -19.44
CA GLN A 54 -0.44 -6.62 -19.86
C GLN A 54 0.59 -5.94 -18.97
N SER A 55 0.26 -4.74 -18.48
CA SER A 55 1.10 -4.00 -17.56
C SER A 55 0.26 -3.21 -16.58
N LEU A 56 0.78 -3.08 -15.35
CA LEU A 56 0.20 -2.23 -14.32
C LEU A 56 1.32 -1.61 -13.49
N HIS A 57 1.26 -0.31 -13.33
CA HIS A 57 2.23 0.47 -12.58
C HIS A 57 1.50 1.38 -11.60
N ILE A 58 1.97 1.39 -10.35
CA ILE A 58 1.39 2.15 -9.25
C ILE A 58 2.41 3.16 -8.76
N THR A 59 1.98 4.41 -8.69
CA THR A 59 2.73 5.53 -8.11
C THR A 59 1.80 6.28 -7.14
N PRO A 60 2.29 7.26 -6.38
CA PRO A 60 1.42 8.03 -5.48
C PRO A 60 0.18 8.57 -6.20
N GLY A 61 -0.99 8.22 -5.71
CA GLY A 61 -2.29 8.64 -6.23
C GLY A 61 -2.62 8.20 -7.67
N LEU A 62 -1.79 7.35 -8.32
CA LEU A 62 -1.95 7.05 -9.73
C LEU A 62 -1.67 5.58 -10.07
N VAL A 63 -2.59 4.99 -10.84
CA VAL A 63 -2.42 3.69 -11.49
C VAL A 63 -2.37 3.89 -12.99
N LEU A 64 -1.34 3.37 -13.64
CA LEU A 64 -1.23 3.28 -15.10
C LEU A 64 -1.28 1.81 -15.51
N ALA A 65 -2.10 1.48 -16.48
CA ALA A 65 -2.21 0.11 -16.99
C ALA A 65 -2.36 0.08 -18.51
N GLN A 66 -1.95 -1.04 -19.09
CA GLN A 66 -2.24 -1.41 -20.47
C GLN A 66 -3.10 -2.66 -20.45
N VAL A 67 -4.25 -2.59 -21.09
CA VAL A 67 -5.21 -3.69 -21.16
C VAL A 67 -5.47 -4.02 -22.64
N ASP A 68 -5.14 -5.23 -23.03
CA ASP A 68 -5.37 -5.74 -24.37
C ASP A 68 -6.69 -6.52 -24.40
N ASP A 69 -7.62 -6.04 -25.24
CA ASP A 69 -8.88 -6.70 -25.54
C ASP A 69 -8.93 -6.92 -27.06
N GLU A 70 -9.84 -6.31 -27.78
CA GLU A 70 -9.80 -6.29 -29.26
C GLU A 70 -8.65 -5.41 -29.78
N ARG A 71 -8.28 -4.41 -28.98
CA ARG A 71 -7.16 -3.49 -29.19
C ARG A 71 -6.42 -3.26 -27.87
N SER A 72 -5.25 -2.65 -27.95
CA SER A 72 -4.52 -2.22 -26.78
C SER A 72 -5.07 -0.88 -26.26
N HIS A 73 -5.46 -0.86 -24.99
CA HIS A 73 -6.01 0.31 -24.31
C HIS A 73 -5.10 0.79 -23.18
N LYS A 74 -4.81 2.09 -23.16
CA LYS A 74 -4.11 2.74 -22.05
C LYS A 74 -5.13 3.21 -21.04
N VAL A 75 -4.92 2.83 -19.79
CA VAL A 75 -5.77 3.18 -18.66
C VAL A 75 -4.97 4.01 -17.67
N SER A 76 -5.53 5.12 -17.24
CA SER A 76 -5.01 5.95 -16.15
C SER A 76 -6.11 6.11 -15.11
N ILE A 77 -5.79 5.75 -13.86
CA ILE A 77 -6.74 5.86 -12.74
C ILE A 77 -6.08 6.72 -11.68
N ARG A 78 -6.70 7.85 -11.38
CA ARG A 78 -6.30 8.72 -10.28
C ARG A 78 -7.14 8.44 -9.06
N LEU A 79 -6.48 8.31 -7.92
CA LEU A 79 -7.12 8.23 -6.62
C LEU A 79 -6.87 9.51 -5.86
N THR A 80 -7.91 10.03 -5.22
CA THR A 80 -7.77 11.16 -4.31
C THR A 80 -6.94 10.71 -3.10
N PRO A 81 -5.95 11.49 -2.64
CA PRO A 81 -5.25 11.22 -1.39
C PRO A 81 -6.23 11.02 -0.23
N CYS A 82 -5.84 10.21 0.75
CA CYS A 82 -6.64 10.11 1.98
C CYS A 82 -6.66 11.45 2.70
N GLU A 83 -7.83 11.93 3.06
CA GLU A 83 -7.96 13.20 3.78
C GLU A 83 -7.16 13.16 5.10
N PRO A 84 -6.43 14.24 5.44
CA PRO A 84 -5.60 14.29 6.65
C PRO A 84 -6.37 13.98 7.93
N GLU A 85 -7.60 14.48 8.05
CA GLU A 85 -8.47 14.26 9.21
C GLU A 85 -8.90 12.79 9.30
N ARG A 86 -9.30 12.19 8.17
CA ARG A 86 -9.66 10.77 8.07
C ARG A 86 -8.46 9.88 8.43
N TRP A 87 -7.27 10.22 7.92
CA TRP A 87 -6.04 9.52 8.25
C TRP A 87 -5.68 9.63 9.74
N ALA A 88 -5.79 10.83 10.34
CA ALA A 88 -5.53 11.05 11.75
C ALA A 88 -6.47 10.23 12.64
N GLN A 89 -7.78 10.23 12.34
CA GLN A 89 -8.78 9.43 13.06
C GLN A 89 -8.50 7.92 12.94
N LEU A 90 -8.10 7.45 11.74
CA LEU A 90 -7.78 6.05 11.51
C LEU A 90 -6.55 5.63 12.34
N ARG A 91 -5.49 6.47 12.37
CA ARG A 91 -4.31 6.24 13.21
C ARG A 91 -4.67 6.16 14.70
N GLU A 92 -5.48 7.08 15.19
CA GLU A 92 -5.91 7.10 16.58
C GLU A 92 -6.69 5.82 16.94
N ARG A 93 -7.65 5.41 16.12
CA ARG A 93 -8.45 4.19 16.33
C ARG A 93 -7.63 2.91 16.23
N CYS A 94 -6.57 2.91 15.45
CA CYS A 94 -5.66 1.77 15.26
C CYS A 94 -4.48 1.75 16.23
N SER A 95 -4.25 2.82 17.01
CA SER A 95 -3.03 3.08 17.79
C SER A 95 -2.61 1.94 18.75
N ASN A 96 -3.56 1.13 19.22
CA ASN A 96 -3.30 0.02 20.13
C ASN A 96 -3.37 -1.37 19.47
N GLY A 97 -3.55 -1.43 18.15
CA GLY A 97 -3.81 -2.68 17.45
C GLY A 97 -2.78 -3.05 16.37
N VAL A 98 -1.77 -2.21 16.15
CA VAL A 98 -0.71 -2.44 15.17
C VAL A 98 0.63 -2.46 15.88
N ASP A 99 1.18 -3.65 16.10
CA ASP A 99 2.41 -3.84 16.88
C ASP A 99 3.67 -3.62 16.03
N SER A 100 3.61 -3.92 14.74
CA SER A 100 4.73 -3.71 13.83
C SER A 100 4.28 -3.39 12.41
N LEU A 101 5.14 -2.71 11.63
CA LEU A 101 4.93 -2.47 10.21
C LEU A 101 4.85 -3.79 9.42
N LEU A 102 5.63 -4.79 9.82
CA LEU A 102 5.61 -6.10 9.18
C LEU A 102 4.25 -6.79 9.35
N ASP A 103 3.67 -6.77 10.56
CA ASP A 103 2.35 -7.34 10.82
C ASP A 103 1.26 -6.61 10.05
N LEU A 104 1.34 -5.27 9.99
CA LEU A 104 0.44 -4.46 9.18
C LEU A 104 0.47 -4.89 7.71
N LEU A 105 1.66 -4.93 7.10
CA LEU A 105 1.80 -5.26 5.68
C LEU A 105 1.42 -6.73 5.39
N GLN A 106 1.71 -7.65 6.28
CA GLN A 106 1.31 -9.05 6.14
C GLN A 106 -0.18 -9.31 6.47
N GLY A 107 -0.91 -8.27 6.89
CA GLY A 107 -2.31 -8.38 7.27
C GLY A 107 -2.52 -9.22 8.55
N ARG A 108 -1.49 -9.37 9.38
CA ARG A 108 -1.56 -10.01 10.70
C ARG A 108 -2.06 -9.03 11.75
N LEU A 109 -3.25 -8.54 11.52
CA LEU A 109 -3.93 -7.58 12.38
C LEU A 109 -5.13 -8.25 13.05
N SER A 110 -5.55 -7.71 14.19
CA SER A 110 -6.80 -8.15 14.79
C SER A 110 -7.98 -7.91 13.84
N PRO A 111 -9.04 -8.72 13.91
CA PRO A 111 -10.23 -8.52 13.08
C PRO A 111 -10.82 -7.11 13.23
N SER A 112 -10.74 -6.51 14.42
CA SER A 112 -11.22 -5.16 14.68
C SER A 112 -10.41 -4.11 13.93
N VAL A 113 -9.07 -4.19 13.92
CA VAL A 113 -8.21 -3.27 13.17
C VAL A 113 -8.42 -3.44 11.66
N MET A 114 -8.52 -4.68 11.19
CA MET A 114 -8.83 -4.93 9.78
C MET A 114 -10.18 -4.35 9.38
N ALA A 115 -11.20 -4.47 10.22
CA ALA A 115 -12.50 -3.86 9.96
C ALA A 115 -12.43 -2.33 9.88
N LEU A 116 -11.64 -1.69 10.76
CA LEU A 116 -11.41 -0.24 10.71
C LEU A 116 -10.70 0.18 9.42
N MET A 117 -9.64 -0.54 9.04
CA MET A 117 -8.85 -0.22 7.84
C MET A 117 -9.63 -0.40 6.54
N THR A 118 -10.56 -1.34 6.52
CA THR A 118 -11.36 -1.70 5.33
C THR A 118 -12.78 -1.15 5.36
N ASP A 119 -13.10 -0.31 6.35
CA ASP A 119 -14.40 0.36 6.43
C ASP A 119 -14.62 1.25 5.20
N SER A 120 -15.83 1.25 4.65
CA SER A 120 -16.14 1.92 3.40
C SER A 120 -16.16 3.44 3.50
N GLU A 121 -16.46 3.99 4.69
CA GLU A 121 -16.61 5.43 4.89
C GLU A 121 -15.39 6.04 5.59
N SER A 122 -14.90 5.36 6.62
CA SER A 122 -13.83 5.86 7.49
C SER A 122 -12.50 5.14 7.33
N GLY A 123 -12.44 4.09 6.52
CA GLY A 123 -11.24 3.29 6.30
C GLY A 123 -10.27 3.87 5.26
N LEU A 124 -9.28 3.09 4.87
CA LEU A 124 -8.23 3.51 3.93
C LEU A 124 -8.64 3.32 2.46
N PHE A 125 -9.61 2.45 2.17
CA PHE A 125 -10.01 2.19 0.79
C PHE A 125 -10.74 3.39 0.19
N PRO A 126 -10.53 3.66 -1.11
CA PRO A 126 -11.20 4.78 -1.77
C PRO A 126 -12.69 4.51 -1.90
N GLU A 127 -13.48 5.58 -1.92
CA GLU A 127 -14.86 5.57 -2.38
C GLU A 127 -14.93 5.77 -3.91
N PRO A 128 -16.06 5.46 -4.57
CA PRO A 128 -16.23 5.72 -6.00
C PRO A 128 -15.97 7.18 -6.40
N SER A 129 -16.35 8.12 -5.54
CA SER A 129 -16.14 9.57 -5.73
C SER A 129 -14.67 9.98 -5.73
N GLU A 130 -13.81 9.18 -5.07
CA GLU A 130 -12.36 9.40 -4.99
C GLU A 130 -11.60 8.77 -6.18
N ILE A 131 -12.29 8.07 -7.10
CA ILE A 131 -11.69 7.37 -8.25
C ILE A 131 -12.02 8.11 -9.53
N ARG A 132 -11.02 8.48 -10.31
CA ARG A 132 -11.15 9.09 -11.64
C ARG A 132 -10.43 8.24 -12.67
N CYS A 133 -11.18 7.70 -13.62
CA CYS A 133 -10.66 6.82 -14.67
C CYS A 133 -10.62 7.53 -16.02
N VAL A 134 -9.54 7.34 -16.74
CA VAL A 134 -9.39 7.74 -18.15
C VAL A 134 -8.91 6.54 -18.93
N CYS A 135 -9.59 6.20 -20.01
CA CYS A 135 -9.23 5.10 -20.88
C CYS A 135 -9.28 5.52 -22.35
N THR A 136 -8.42 4.95 -23.18
CA THR A 136 -8.41 5.21 -24.64
C THR A 136 -9.50 4.45 -25.40
N CYS A 137 -10.40 3.74 -24.72
CA CYS A 137 -11.56 3.10 -25.37
C CYS A 137 -12.66 4.12 -25.69
N ILE A 138 -13.64 3.68 -26.46
CA ILE A 138 -14.77 4.50 -26.88
C ILE A 138 -15.93 4.53 -25.86
N ASP A 139 -15.78 3.86 -24.71
CA ASP A 139 -16.81 3.80 -23.66
C ASP A 139 -16.69 5.05 -22.79
N ASP A 140 -17.70 5.92 -22.86
CA ASP A 140 -17.76 7.20 -22.12
C ASP A 140 -18.20 7.03 -20.66
N ALA A 141 -18.36 5.79 -20.17
CA ALA A 141 -18.70 5.55 -18.76
C ALA A 141 -17.56 5.95 -17.83
N ASP A 142 -17.90 6.47 -16.63
CA ASP A 142 -16.93 6.81 -15.58
C ASP A 142 -15.98 5.66 -15.25
N LEU A 143 -16.46 4.42 -15.37
CA LEU A 143 -15.68 3.20 -15.28
C LEU A 143 -15.99 2.27 -16.44
N CYS A 144 -15.09 2.14 -17.39
CA CYS A 144 -15.18 1.15 -18.45
C CYS A 144 -14.64 -0.23 -18.00
N LYS A 145 -14.88 -1.29 -18.80
CA LYS A 145 -14.39 -2.65 -18.50
C LYS A 145 -12.86 -2.73 -18.34
N HIS A 146 -12.09 -1.92 -19.07
CA HIS A 146 -10.63 -1.89 -19.01
C HIS A 146 -10.14 -1.26 -17.71
N ALA A 147 -10.75 -0.15 -17.29
CA ALA A 147 -10.45 0.48 -16.01
C ALA A 147 -10.85 -0.44 -14.84
N ALA A 148 -11.99 -1.15 -14.94
CA ALA A 148 -12.38 -2.16 -13.97
C ALA A 148 -11.35 -3.31 -13.88
N ALA A 149 -10.82 -3.77 -15.02
CA ALA A 149 -9.77 -4.79 -15.04
C ALA A 149 -8.49 -4.31 -14.35
N ALA A 150 -8.08 -3.06 -14.60
CA ALA A 150 -6.93 -2.45 -13.93
C ALA A 150 -7.14 -2.30 -12.42
N LEU A 151 -8.32 -1.86 -11.96
CA LEU A 151 -8.64 -1.80 -10.53
C LEU A 151 -8.56 -3.15 -9.84
N TYR A 152 -9.08 -4.21 -10.45
CA TYR A 152 -8.91 -5.57 -9.92
C TYR A 152 -7.45 -6.02 -9.97
N GLY A 153 -6.68 -5.58 -10.98
CA GLY A 153 -5.24 -5.81 -11.06
C GLY A 153 -4.47 -5.22 -9.89
N VAL A 154 -4.89 -4.04 -9.38
CA VAL A 154 -4.35 -3.48 -8.12
C VAL A 154 -4.49 -4.49 -6.98
N GLY A 155 -5.67 -5.11 -6.83
CA GLY A 155 -5.89 -6.14 -5.80
C GLY A 155 -4.89 -7.30 -5.88
N ILE A 156 -4.54 -7.75 -7.10
CA ILE A 156 -3.51 -8.79 -7.28
C ILE A 156 -2.12 -8.27 -6.88
N MET A 157 -1.80 -7.02 -7.20
CA MET A 157 -0.52 -6.45 -6.80
C MET A 157 -0.39 -6.32 -5.27
N LEU A 158 -1.48 -6.03 -4.58
CA LEU A 158 -1.52 -6.00 -3.11
C LEU A 158 -1.27 -7.38 -2.47
N ASP A 159 -1.38 -8.48 -3.20
CA ASP A 159 -1.03 -9.82 -2.70
C ASP A 159 0.46 -9.96 -2.37
N THR A 160 1.31 -9.27 -3.10
CA THR A 160 2.77 -9.33 -2.96
C THR A 160 3.38 -8.02 -2.48
N ARG A 161 2.68 -6.91 -2.67
CA ARG A 161 3.13 -5.56 -2.36
C ARG A 161 2.04 -4.73 -1.68
N PRO A 162 1.63 -5.11 -0.47
CA PRO A 162 0.53 -4.45 0.26
C PRO A 162 0.82 -2.97 0.58
N GLU A 163 2.10 -2.58 0.67
CA GLU A 163 2.52 -1.19 0.85
C GLU A 163 1.99 -0.26 -0.26
N LEU A 164 1.67 -0.79 -1.44
CA LEU A 164 1.14 0.00 -2.55
C LEU A 164 -0.23 0.63 -2.25
N LEU A 165 -1.00 0.07 -1.30
CA LEU A 165 -2.25 0.69 -0.85
C LEU A 165 -1.98 2.06 -0.20
N PHE A 166 -0.97 2.13 0.66
CA PHE A 166 -0.57 3.36 1.34
C PHE A 166 0.02 4.37 0.35
N VAL A 167 0.82 3.89 -0.61
CA VAL A 167 1.32 4.72 -1.71
C VAL A 167 0.17 5.32 -2.52
N LEU A 168 -0.83 4.51 -2.89
CA LEU A 168 -2.00 4.98 -3.64
C LEU A 168 -2.83 6.03 -2.89
N ARG A 169 -2.89 5.92 -1.56
CA ARG A 169 -3.63 6.87 -0.72
C ARG A 169 -2.77 8.01 -0.20
N GLU A 170 -1.48 8.05 -0.60
CA GLU A 170 -0.50 9.08 -0.23
C GLU A 170 -0.35 9.24 1.29
N VAL A 171 -0.33 8.12 2.02
CA VAL A 171 -0.16 8.09 3.48
C VAL A 171 1.03 7.21 3.88
N VAL A 172 1.57 7.45 5.07
CA VAL A 172 2.75 6.75 5.59
C VAL A 172 2.32 5.61 6.49
N ALA A 173 2.46 4.35 6.04
CA ALA A 173 2.06 3.16 6.77
C ALA A 173 2.70 3.06 8.17
N ALA A 174 3.96 3.50 8.32
CA ALA A 174 4.68 3.47 9.60
C ALA A 174 4.01 4.31 10.71
N GLU A 175 3.20 5.30 10.35
CA GLU A 175 2.45 6.12 11.32
C GLU A 175 1.34 5.36 12.05
N LEU A 176 0.95 4.17 11.55
CA LEU A 176 -0.01 3.29 12.20
C LEU A 176 0.60 2.42 13.28
N VAL A 177 1.92 2.24 13.25
CA VAL A 177 2.64 1.45 14.26
C VAL A 177 2.67 2.24 15.56
N LYS A 178 2.42 1.56 16.68
CA LYS A 178 2.41 2.18 18.00
C LYS A 178 3.58 3.13 18.18
N ALA A 179 3.29 4.36 18.56
CA ALA A 179 4.29 5.35 18.99
C ALA A 179 5.06 4.91 20.26
N GLY A 180 4.89 3.69 20.74
CA GLY A 180 5.58 3.09 21.87
C GLY A 180 6.89 2.35 21.53
N MET A 181 7.26 2.30 20.25
CA MET A 181 8.64 2.04 19.81
C MET A 181 9.35 3.33 19.35
N THR A 182 9.00 4.47 19.89
CA THR A 182 10.04 5.47 20.14
C THR A 182 11.02 4.74 21.01
N CYS A 183 12.28 4.67 20.61
CA CYS A 183 13.39 4.19 21.43
C CYS A 183 13.13 4.55 22.88
N THR A 184 12.48 3.63 23.62
CA THR A 184 12.38 3.71 25.04
C THR A 184 13.81 3.45 25.45
N GLU A 185 14.46 4.53 25.84
CA GLU A 185 15.65 4.46 26.63
C GLU A 185 16.71 3.49 26.04
N VAL A 186 17.45 4.00 25.04
CA VAL A 186 18.87 3.96 25.32
C VAL A 186 18.99 4.75 26.61
N GLY A 187 18.77 4.12 27.75
CA GLY A 187 19.26 4.57 29.02
C GLY A 187 20.70 4.93 28.74
N ASP A 188 21.16 6.08 29.21
CA ASP A 188 22.56 6.44 29.11
C ASP A 188 23.39 5.20 29.51
N ILE A 189 23.81 4.43 28.49
CA ILE A 189 24.78 3.36 28.69
C ILE A 189 26.05 4.15 28.91
N GLU A 190 26.40 4.35 30.17
CA GLU A 190 27.68 4.94 30.51
C GLU A 190 28.77 4.19 29.77
N GLY A 191 29.76 4.90 29.23
CA GLY A 191 30.77 4.32 28.33
C GLY A 191 31.50 3.08 28.89
N GLN A 192 31.38 2.81 30.20
CA GLN A 192 31.89 1.62 30.89
C GLN A 192 31.09 0.33 30.52
N ASP A 193 29.78 0.43 30.38
CA ASP A 193 28.94 -0.73 30.02
C ASP A 193 29.19 -1.21 28.59
N LEU A 194 29.56 -0.31 27.68
CA LEU A 194 29.91 -0.66 26.29
C LEU A 194 31.26 -1.37 26.22
N ALA A 195 32.23 -0.98 27.06
CA ALA A 195 33.53 -1.66 27.12
C ALA A 195 33.41 -3.13 27.61
N ASP A 196 32.52 -3.37 28.56
CA ASP A 196 32.27 -4.71 29.10
C ASP A 196 31.51 -5.62 28.08
N ILE A 197 30.61 -5.04 27.29
CA ILE A 197 29.82 -5.80 26.29
C ILE A 197 30.66 -6.13 25.04
N PHE A 198 31.53 -5.22 24.62
CA PHE A 198 32.29 -5.35 23.38
C PHE A 198 33.79 -5.68 23.58
N GLY A 199 34.28 -5.76 24.82
CA GLY A 199 35.63 -6.14 25.13
C GLY A 199 36.73 -5.19 24.65
N PHE A 200 36.43 -3.88 24.55
CA PHE A 200 37.39 -2.85 24.17
C PHE A 200 37.97 -2.16 25.41
N GLU A 201 39.29 -2.26 25.59
CA GLU A 201 39.97 -1.39 26.56
C GLU A 201 40.04 0.04 26.03
N MET A 202 39.45 0.99 26.75
CA MET A 202 39.60 2.40 26.43
C MET A 202 40.97 2.91 26.78
N ILE A 203 41.76 3.26 25.77
CA ILE A 203 43.08 3.92 25.94
C ILE A 203 42.80 5.33 26.44
N SER A 204 43.16 5.64 27.66
CA SER A 204 43.09 6.98 28.25
C SER A 204 43.97 7.94 27.43
N PRO A 205 43.51 9.18 27.15
CA PRO A 205 44.35 10.15 26.45
C PRO A 205 45.53 10.53 27.35
N VAL A 206 46.72 10.40 26.75
CA VAL A 206 47.97 10.87 27.39
C VAL A 206 47.91 12.38 27.57
N THR A 207 47.90 12.84 28.81
CA THR A 207 48.05 14.27 29.14
C THR A 207 49.50 14.67 28.92
N ASP A 208 49.75 15.44 27.88
CA ASP A 208 51.04 16.13 27.71
C ASP A 208 51.28 17.11 28.84
N ALA A 209 52.32 16.85 29.63
CA ALA A 209 52.83 17.78 30.63
C ALA A 209 53.64 18.88 29.95
N PRO A 210 53.54 20.16 30.38
CA PRO A 210 54.31 21.22 29.79
C PRO A 210 55.78 21.11 30.21
N LEU A 211 56.67 21.21 29.22
CA LEU A 211 58.13 21.36 29.44
C LEU A 211 58.41 22.77 30.01
N SER A 212 59.10 22.75 31.14
CA SER A 212 59.72 23.93 31.78
C SER A 212 61.02 24.26 31.08
#